data_52caf13ec4c4f4112a8ffe501a26832d
#
_entry.id   52caf13ec4c4f4112a8ffe501a26832d
#
_cell.length_a   1.000
_cell.length_b   1.000
_cell.length_c   1.000
_cell.angle_alpha   90.00
_cell.angle_beta   90.00
_cell.angle_gamma   90.00
#
_symmetry.space_group_name_H-M   'P 1'
#
loop_
_entity.id
_entity.type
_entity.pdbx_description
1 polymer ?
#
loop_
_entity_poly.entity_id
_entity_poly.type
_entity_poly.pdbx_seq_one_letter_code
_entity_poly.pdbx_strand_id
1 'polypeptide(L)'
;TKASRTTVAVLEASARLTCWGGTVMAEALDAVDGGGPGADGLAALARLEAGLAEHVTDRRPGRLTLSLPTICDDDPSIEERERLTALSTIEPLRLLARAEVDHPHLPLEAGAFAFDYLSTFESLPEVAQGANTCPDYLFYDARIILVVDHPTQEATLVGASVDAADLERRMEALATAIDGTEDPADSADTAANAAADTAVEAPAPACGPDSPVLHAVPTVSDADFEAVVEEMRGYIADGDVYQVVPSRGFTIDCPDALAAYHVLRHANPSPYMFYLAAPDFELFGASPESALLYSVRSGRVAIRPIAGTRPRGLHPDGSVDHERDTRLELELRTDAKEVAEHVMLVDLARNDVARVSRPGTRSVQDLLRVDRYSRVMHLVSEVSGELAGDLDALDAFRASMTMGTLTGAPKLRAAELIRQAEGVRRGSYGGSVGYIRGDGELDTCIVIRSGFVSAGTALVQAGAGVVAASSPAAEAAETVHKARAVLEAVAAAQGAALVIDQTSSQTGSRTSSQTSKEA
;
A
#
# COMPACT_ATOMS: atom_id res chain seq x y z
N THR A 1 7.46 20.21 -6.75
CA THR A 1 7.14 18.97 -6.05
C THR A 1 5.66 18.99 -5.68
N LYS A 2 4.87 18.03 -6.18
CA LYS A 2 3.54 17.77 -5.64
C LYS A 2 3.73 16.96 -4.34
N ALA A 3 4.12 17.62 -3.28
CA ALA A 3 4.05 17.05 -1.94
C ALA A 3 2.58 16.74 -1.62
N SER A 4 2.33 15.73 -0.79
CA SER A 4 1.00 15.51 -0.23
C SER A 4 0.48 16.81 0.36
N ARG A 5 -0.73 17.20 -0.02
CA ARG A 5 -1.33 18.45 0.49
C ARG A 5 -1.96 18.25 1.85
N THR A 6 -2.31 17.01 2.17
CA THR A 6 -3.09 16.72 3.37
C THR A 6 -2.54 15.47 4.05
N THR A 7 -2.47 15.52 5.37
CA THR A 7 -2.29 14.34 6.22
C THR A 7 -3.61 14.06 6.93
N VAL A 8 -4.02 12.79 6.93
CA VAL A 8 -5.15 12.29 7.72
C VAL A 8 -4.60 11.25 8.69
N ALA A 9 -4.81 11.45 9.98
CA ALA A 9 -4.46 10.49 11.01
C ALA A 9 -5.70 10.05 11.77
N VAL A 10 -5.97 8.76 11.84
CA VAL A 10 -6.98 8.19 12.73
C VAL A 10 -6.36 8.12 14.12
N LEU A 11 -6.83 8.95 15.03
CA LEU A 11 -6.35 9.01 16.42
C LEU A 11 -7.13 8.04 17.32
N GLU A 12 -8.42 7.90 17.06
CA GLU A 12 -9.29 6.93 17.71
C GLU A 12 -10.19 6.28 16.68
N ALA A 13 -10.35 4.97 16.79
CA ALA A 13 -11.29 4.20 15.98
C ALA A 13 -12.37 3.57 16.86
N SER A 14 -13.58 3.46 16.32
CA SER A 14 -14.72 2.85 16.98
C SER A 14 -14.74 1.34 16.78
N ALA A 15 -14.42 0.88 15.59
CA ALA A 15 -14.43 -0.52 15.22
C ALA A 15 -13.26 -0.88 14.30
N ARG A 16 -12.97 -2.17 14.26
CA ARG A 16 -12.01 -2.77 13.33
C ARG A 16 -12.68 -3.89 12.55
N LEU A 17 -12.45 -3.87 11.24
CA LEU A 17 -12.86 -4.92 10.31
C LEU A 17 -11.63 -5.69 9.82
N THR A 18 -11.69 -7.01 9.91
CA THR A 18 -10.62 -7.91 9.42
C THR A 18 -11.22 -8.97 8.52
N CYS A 19 -10.70 -9.13 7.31
CA CYS A 19 -11.18 -10.11 6.33
C CYS A 19 -10.15 -11.21 6.08
N TRP A 20 -10.62 -12.45 6.04
CA TRP A 20 -9.88 -13.63 5.60
C TRP A 20 -10.79 -14.49 4.73
N GLY A 21 -10.49 -14.59 3.43
CA GLY A 21 -11.36 -15.28 2.47
C GLY A 21 -12.78 -14.74 2.51
N GLY A 22 -13.75 -15.62 2.72
CA GLY A 22 -15.17 -15.26 2.85
C GLY A 22 -15.60 -14.81 4.25
N THR A 23 -14.69 -14.72 5.22
CA THR A 23 -15.01 -14.38 6.60
C THR A 23 -14.58 -12.96 6.94
N VAL A 24 -15.52 -12.16 7.43
CA VAL A 24 -15.24 -10.82 7.95
C VAL A 24 -15.56 -10.78 9.43
N MET A 25 -14.58 -10.38 10.22
CA MET A 25 -14.69 -10.15 11.64
C MET A 25 -14.73 -8.65 11.90
N ALA A 26 -15.79 -8.19 12.56
CA ALA A 26 -15.96 -6.83 13.04
C ALA A 26 -15.85 -6.81 14.56
N GLU A 27 -14.99 -5.96 15.09
CA GLU A 27 -14.75 -5.82 16.53
C GLU A 27 -14.95 -4.37 16.94
N ALA A 28 -15.83 -4.15 17.92
CA ALA A 28 -15.92 -2.88 18.61
C ALA A 28 -14.67 -2.70 19.47
N LEU A 29 -13.98 -1.60 19.29
CA LEU A 29 -12.78 -1.30 20.06
C LEU A 29 -13.17 -0.83 21.47
N ASP A 30 -12.28 -1.07 22.44
CA ASP A 30 -12.54 -0.72 23.83
C ASP A 30 -12.64 0.80 24.00
N ALA A 31 -13.52 1.20 24.92
CA ALA A 31 -13.52 2.56 25.42
C ALA A 31 -12.16 2.85 26.08
N VAL A 32 -11.62 4.03 25.85
CA VAL A 32 -10.27 4.42 26.33
C VAL A 32 -10.12 4.29 27.85
N ASP A 33 -11.22 4.39 28.57
CA ASP A 33 -11.26 4.26 30.04
C ASP A 33 -11.31 2.79 30.54
N GLY A 34 -11.16 1.79 29.65
CA GLY A 34 -11.00 0.39 30.01
C GLY A 34 -12.28 -0.32 30.45
N GLY A 35 -13.45 0.21 30.10
CA GLY A 35 -14.76 -0.30 30.51
C GLY A 35 -15.37 -1.40 29.61
N GLY A 36 -14.66 -1.91 28.63
CA GLY A 36 -15.19 -2.82 27.61
C GLY A 36 -15.49 -2.10 26.28
N PRO A 37 -16.21 -2.76 25.34
CA PRO A 37 -16.50 -2.20 24.02
C PRO A 37 -17.16 -0.82 24.06
N GLY A 38 -16.62 0.14 23.32
CA GLY A 38 -17.14 1.51 23.25
C GLY A 38 -18.53 1.57 22.58
N ALA A 39 -19.33 2.59 22.95
CA ALA A 39 -20.68 2.77 22.43
C ALA A 39 -20.71 2.94 20.90
N ASP A 40 -19.75 3.65 20.34
CA ASP A 40 -19.64 3.87 18.89
C ASP A 40 -19.34 2.57 18.14
N GLY A 41 -18.43 1.74 18.69
CA GLY A 41 -18.12 0.44 18.12
C GLY A 41 -19.34 -0.51 18.17
N LEU A 42 -20.09 -0.52 19.28
CA LEU A 42 -21.32 -1.29 19.36
C LEU A 42 -22.38 -0.80 18.36
N ALA A 43 -22.47 0.51 18.13
CA ALA A 43 -23.34 1.07 17.10
C ALA A 43 -22.92 0.66 15.69
N ALA A 44 -21.61 0.63 15.40
CA ALA A 44 -21.07 0.12 14.14
C ALA A 44 -21.43 -1.36 13.92
N LEU A 45 -21.23 -2.22 14.95
CA LEU A 45 -21.63 -3.62 14.87
C LEU A 45 -23.13 -3.80 14.66
N ALA A 46 -23.97 -3.00 15.33
CA ALA A 46 -25.42 -3.05 15.15
C ALA A 46 -25.84 -2.68 13.72
N ARG A 47 -25.18 -1.72 13.07
CA ARG A 47 -25.41 -1.39 11.65
C ARG A 47 -25.06 -2.56 10.73
N LEU A 48 -23.91 -3.20 10.96
CA LEU A 48 -23.50 -4.37 10.20
C LEU A 48 -24.46 -5.54 10.38
N GLU A 49 -24.90 -5.79 11.61
CA GLU A 49 -25.87 -6.82 11.92
C GLU A 49 -27.22 -6.56 11.24
N ALA A 50 -27.71 -5.32 11.26
CA ALA A 50 -28.96 -4.95 10.60
C ALA A 50 -28.89 -5.09 9.08
N GLY A 51 -27.76 -4.71 8.45
CA GLY A 51 -27.57 -4.79 7.01
C GLY A 51 -27.24 -6.18 6.48
N LEU A 52 -26.65 -7.05 7.32
CA LEU A 52 -26.11 -8.36 6.92
C LEU A 52 -26.58 -9.50 7.83
N ALA A 53 -27.79 -9.41 8.39
CA ALA A 53 -28.32 -10.34 9.40
C ALA A 53 -28.26 -11.82 8.97
N GLU A 54 -28.50 -12.12 7.69
CA GLU A 54 -28.49 -13.47 7.14
C GLU A 54 -27.07 -14.07 7.02
N HIS A 55 -26.04 -13.21 7.09
CA HIS A 55 -24.64 -13.59 6.95
C HIS A 55 -23.90 -13.66 8.30
N VAL A 56 -24.57 -13.36 9.40
CA VAL A 56 -23.97 -13.43 10.74
C VAL A 56 -23.83 -14.88 11.18
N THR A 57 -22.62 -15.32 11.45
CA THR A 57 -22.29 -16.69 11.87
C THR A 57 -21.93 -16.82 13.35
N ASP A 58 -21.40 -15.74 13.97
CA ASP A 58 -21.07 -15.72 15.40
C ASP A 58 -21.32 -14.33 15.97
N ARG A 59 -21.83 -14.29 17.20
CA ARG A 59 -22.06 -13.06 17.97
C ARG A 59 -21.46 -13.22 19.36
N ARG A 60 -20.58 -12.30 19.70
CA ARG A 60 -19.99 -12.18 21.04
C ARG A 60 -20.07 -10.72 21.50
N PRO A 61 -19.98 -10.44 22.80
CA PRO A 61 -19.91 -9.08 23.28
C PRO A 61 -18.76 -8.32 22.58
N GLY A 62 -19.07 -7.23 21.88
CA GLY A 62 -18.11 -6.44 21.13
C GLY A 62 -17.54 -7.08 19.85
N ARG A 63 -18.10 -8.21 19.38
CA ARG A 63 -17.60 -8.90 18.17
C ARG A 63 -18.70 -9.53 17.35
N LEU A 64 -18.63 -9.34 16.04
CA LEU A 64 -19.52 -9.92 15.06
C LEU A 64 -18.69 -10.63 13.99
N THR A 65 -19.05 -11.86 13.62
CA THR A 65 -18.43 -12.60 12.52
C THR A 65 -19.46 -12.80 11.41
N LEU A 66 -19.08 -12.44 10.21
CA LEU A 66 -19.88 -12.54 9.00
C LEU A 66 -19.25 -13.56 8.06
N SER A 67 -20.08 -14.39 7.42
CA SER A 67 -19.68 -15.24 6.29
C SER A 67 -20.32 -14.69 5.03
N LEU A 68 -19.49 -14.17 4.13
CA LEU A 68 -19.91 -13.52 2.91
C LEU A 68 -19.45 -14.31 1.69
N PRO A 69 -20.18 -14.23 0.57
CA PRO A 69 -19.77 -14.91 -0.65
C PRO A 69 -18.39 -14.46 -1.12
N THR A 70 -17.61 -15.41 -1.56
CA THR A 70 -16.44 -15.17 -2.42
C THR A 70 -16.89 -15.44 -3.85
N ILE A 71 -16.59 -14.51 -4.74
CA ILE A 71 -17.03 -14.60 -6.13
C ILE A 71 -15.89 -15.25 -6.91
N CYS A 72 -15.97 -16.56 -7.11
CA CYS A 72 -15.06 -17.28 -8.00
C CYS A 72 -15.60 -17.28 -9.44
N ASP A 73 -14.70 -17.21 -10.42
CA ASP A 73 -14.97 -17.07 -11.86
C ASP A 73 -15.61 -18.32 -12.51
N ASP A 74 -16.05 -19.29 -11.75
CA ASP A 74 -16.44 -20.60 -12.27
C ASP A 74 -17.80 -20.63 -13.00
N ASP A 75 -18.54 -19.52 -13.03
CA ASP A 75 -19.76 -19.41 -13.82
C ASP A 75 -19.62 -18.39 -14.97
N PRO A 76 -19.28 -18.86 -16.19
CA PRO A 76 -19.12 -17.99 -17.35
C PRO A 76 -20.45 -17.35 -17.81
N SER A 77 -21.58 -17.70 -17.20
CA SER A 77 -22.88 -17.10 -17.49
C SER A 77 -23.14 -15.79 -16.78
N ILE A 78 -22.38 -15.47 -15.72
CA ILE A 78 -22.52 -14.22 -14.97
C ILE A 78 -21.75 -13.11 -15.68
N GLU A 79 -22.44 -12.04 -16.06
CA GLU A 79 -21.80 -10.88 -16.67
C GLU A 79 -20.83 -10.19 -15.68
N GLU A 80 -19.73 -9.67 -16.19
CA GLU A 80 -18.72 -8.96 -15.38
C GLU A 80 -19.33 -7.87 -14.49
N ARG A 81 -20.31 -7.14 -15.03
CA ARG A 81 -21.02 -6.09 -14.31
C ARG A 81 -21.79 -6.62 -13.10
N GLU A 82 -22.44 -7.75 -13.25
CA GLU A 82 -23.16 -8.43 -12.19
C GLU A 82 -22.19 -8.91 -11.09
N ARG A 83 -21.04 -9.45 -11.48
CA ARG A 83 -19.99 -9.85 -10.53
C ARG A 83 -19.44 -8.67 -9.72
N LEU A 84 -19.26 -7.50 -10.33
CA LEU A 84 -18.78 -6.30 -9.62
C LEU A 84 -19.76 -5.79 -8.57
N THR A 85 -21.07 -5.88 -8.82
CA THR A 85 -22.13 -5.39 -7.92
C THR A 85 -22.68 -6.46 -6.97
N ALA A 86 -22.26 -7.73 -7.14
CA ALA A 86 -22.71 -8.81 -6.28
C ALA A 86 -22.23 -8.63 -4.84
N LEU A 87 -23.07 -9.10 -3.90
CA LEU A 87 -22.73 -9.13 -2.48
C LEU A 87 -21.41 -9.87 -2.25
N SER A 88 -20.52 -9.28 -1.50
CA SER A 88 -19.19 -9.84 -1.24
C SER A 88 -18.60 -9.31 0.07
N THR A 89 -17.37 -9.72 0.37
CA THR A 89 -16.64 -9.33 1.58
C THR A 89 -16.36 -7.83 1.70
N ILE A 90 -16.59 -7.02 0.67
CA ILE A 90 -16.43 -5.56 0.71
C ILE A 90 -17.66 -4.84 1.30
N GLU A 91 -18.82 -5.53 1.39
CA GLU A 91 -20.07 -4.93 1.85
C GLU A 91 -20.02 -4.35 3.26
N PRO A 92 -19.34 -4.98 4.25
CA PRO A 92 -19.19 -4.38 5.57
C PRO A 92 -18.53 -2.99 5.54
N LEU A 93 -17.50 -2.77 4.72
CA LEU A 93 -16.87 -1.45 4.53
C LEU A 93 -17.85 -0.45 3.93
N ARG A 94 -18.63 -0.89 2.92
CA ARG A 94 -19.66 -0.06 2.29
C ARG A 94 -20.73 0.39 3.26
N LEU A 95 -21.19 -0.50 4.15
CA LEU A 95 -22.20 -0.19 5.15
C LEU A 95 -21.70 0.78 6.21
N LEU A 96 -20.46 0.66 6.66
CA LEU A 96 -19.89 1.59 7.63
C LEU A 96 -19.64 2.97 7.01
N ALA A 97 -19.05 3.01 5.82
CA ALA A 97 -18.82 4.26 5.11
C ALA A 97 -20.10 5.05 4.77
N ARG A 98 -21.27 4.40 4.71
CA ARG A 98 -22.58 5.06 4.47
C ARG A 98 -23.28 5.55 5.74
N ALA A 99 -22.59 5.55 6.89
CA ALA A 99 -23.18 6.11 8.11
C ALA A 99 -23.51 7.59 7.92
N GLU A 100 -24.66 8.01 8.43
CA GLU A 100 -25.07 9.42 8.36
C GLU A 100 -24.29 10.25 9.39
N VAL A 101 -23.31 11.00 8.90
CA VAL A 101 -22.56 11.99 9.68
C VAL A 101 -22.51 13.28 8.87
N ASP A 102 -22.94 14.38 9.46
CA ASP A 102 -22.94 15.69 8.79
C ASP A 102 -21.56 16.37 8.89
N HIS A 103 -20.57 15.72 8.28
CA HIS A 103 -19.21 16.27 8.19
C HIS A 103 -18.48 15.78 6.94
N PRO A 104 -17.74 16.65 6.21
CA PRO A 104 -17.09 16.29 4.95
C PRO A 104 -15.97 15.24 5.08
N HIS A 105 -15.42 15.01 6.27
CA HIS A 105 -14.32 14.04 6.49
C HIS A 105 -14.76 12.74 7.18
N LEU A 106 -15.98 12.67 7.70
CA LEU A 106 -16.53 11.50 8.37
C LEU A 106 -17.87 11.09 7.74
N PRO A 107 -18.27 9.80 7.81
CA PRO A 107 -17.47 8.69 8.31
C PRO A 107 -16.22 8.46 7.46
N LEU A 108 -15.23 7.78 8.02
CA LEU A 108 -13.98 7.47 7.34
C LEU A 108 -13.51 6.08 7.74
N GLU A 109 -13.40 5.20 6.74
CA GLU A 109 -12.78 3.89 6.87
C GLU A 109 -11.34 3.97 6.36
N ALA A 110 -10.36 3.76 7.23
CA ALA A 110 -8.94 3.80 6.86
C ALA A 110 -8.26 2.46 7.12
N GLY A 111 -7.45 2.00 6.18
CA GLY A 111 -6.84 0.69 6.32
C GLY A 111 -6.05 0.22 5.10
N ALA A 112 -5.91 -1.10 5.00
CA ALA A 112 -5.14 -1.75 3.96
C ALA A 112 -5.88 -2.94 3.35
N PHE A 113 -5.74 -3.12 2.04
CA PHE A 113 -6.06 -4.33 1.31
C PHE A 113 -4.76 -5.07 0.95
N ALA A 114 -4.72 -6.37 1.19
CA ALA A 114 -3.63 -7.22 0.73
C ALA A 114 -3.73 -7.46 -0.79
N PHE A 115 -2.60 -7.81 -1.43
CA PHE A 115 -2.57 -8.33 -2.79
C PHE A 115 -3.48 -9.55 -2.93
N ASP A 116 -3.49 -10.38 -1.92
CA ASP A 116 -4.23 -11.65 -1.89
C ASP A 116 -5.75 -11.47 -1.77
N TYR A 117 -6.25 -10.26 -1.49
CA TYR A 117 -7.70 -9.96 -1.55
C TYR A 117 -8.28 -10.29 -2.93
N LEU A 118 -7.47 -10.25 -4.00
CA LEU A 118 -7.86 -10.67 -5.35
C LEU A 118 -8.45 -12.09 -5.35
N SER A 119 -7.96 -13.01 -4.52
CA SER A 119 -8.47 -14.39 -4.43
C SER A 119 -9.89 -14.52 -3.86
N THR A 120 -10.47 -13.46 -3.34
CA THR A 120 -11.88 -13.47 -2.90
C THR A 120 -12.87 -13.29 -4.06
N PHE A 121 -12.41 -12.87 -5.23
CA PHE A 121 -13.26 -12.63 -6.40
C PHE A 121 -12.64 -13.08 -7.75
N GLU A 122 -11.44 -13.66 -7.74
CA GLU A 122 -10.80 -14.29 -8.91
C GLU A 122 -10.21 -15.64 -8.48
N SER A 123 -10.28 -16.63 -9.37
CA SER A 123 -9.70 -17.95 -9.11
C SER A 123 -8.19 -17.90 -9.27
N LEU A 124 -7.45 -18.13 -8.20
CA LEU A 124 -5.99 -18.15 -8.18
C LEU A 124 -5.49 -19.43 -7.53
N PRO A 125 -4.28 -19.93 -7.89
CA PRO A 125 -3.67 -21.08 -7.22
C PRO A 125 -3.60 -20.90 -5.70
N GLU A 126 -3.95 -21.94 -4.95
CA GLU A 126 -3.75 -21.96 -3.50
C GLU A 126 -2.25 -22.02 -3.17
N VAL A 127 -1.84 -21.19 -2.23
CA VAL A 127 -0.45 -21.12 -1.76
C VAL A 127 -0.40 -21.01 -0.24
N ALA A 128 0.75 -21.35 0.35
CA ALA A 128 0.95 -21.26 1.78
C ALA A 128 0.93 -19.80 2.28
N GLN A 129 0.64 -19.61 3.57
CA GLN A 129 0.82 -18.32 4.22
C GLN A 129 2.32 -17.97 4.24
N GLY A 130 2.65 -16.75 3.80
CA GLY A 130 3.99 -16.19 3.88
C GLY A 130 4.30 -15.53 5.23
N ALA A 131 5.48 -14.95 5.34
CA ALA A 131 5.87 -14.16 6.51
C ALA A 131 5.09 -12.85 6.65
N ASN A 132 4.55 -12.34 5.54
CA ASN A 132 3.62 -11.21 5.54
C ASN A 132 2.20 -11.74 5.84
N THR A 133 1.82 -11.64 7.10
CA THR A 133 0.54 -12.15 7.61
C THR A 133 -0.59 -11.13 7.56
N CYS A 134 -0.48 -10.10 6.71
CA CYS A 134 -1.56 -9.15 6.50
C CYS A 134 -2.84 -9.88 6.06
N PRO A 135 -3.99 -9.65 6.71
CA PRO A 135 -5.28 -10.18 6.27
C PRO A 135 -5.63 -9.68 4.87
N ASP A 136 -6.63 -10.29 4.24
CA ASP A 136 -7.12 -9.84 2.93
C ASP A 136 -7.49 -8.36 2.92
N TYR A 137 -8.09 -7.90 4.01
CA TYR A 137 -8.09 -6.49 4.37
C TYR A 137 -8.18 -6.28 5.89
N LEU A 138 -7.69 -5.11 6.34
CA LEU A 138 -7.88 -4.59 7.68
C LEU A 138 -8.23 -3.11 7.58
N PHE A 139 -9.39 -2.71 8.15
CA PHE A 139 -9.84 -1.33 8.17
C PHE A 139 -10.31 -0.93 9.56
N TYR A 140 -10.16 0.35 9.85
CA TYR A 140 -10.64 1.00 11.06
C TYR A 140 -11.75 1.99 10.70
N ASP A 141 -12.90 1.87 11.38
CA ASP A 141 -13.97 2.89 11.40
C ASP A 141 -13.51 4.03 12.31
N ALA A 142 -13.19 5.17 11.72
CA ALA A 142 -12.59 6.27 12.45
C ALA A 142 -13.62 7.01 13.30
N ARG A 143 -13.29 7.20 14.57
CA ARG A 143 -14.06 7.98 15.54
C ARG A 143 -13.57 9.42 15.65
N ILE A 144 -12.25 9.60 15.81
CA ILE A 144 -11.58 10.89 15.86
C ILE A 144 -10.39 10.88 14.91
N ILE A 145 -10.33 11.88 14.04
CA ILE A 145 -9.24 12.07 13.09
C ILE A 145 -8.60 13.45 13.26
N LEU A 146 -7.31 13.51 12.95
CA LEU A 146 -6.58 14.74 12.73
C LEU A 146 -6.38 14.93 11.23
N VAL A 147 -6.83 16.07 10.72
CA VAL A 147 -6.61 16.49 9.34
C VAL A 147 -5.65 17.66 9.34
N VAL A 148 -4.52 17.53 8.66
CA VAL A 148 -3.52 18.59 8.51
C VAL A 148 -3.47 19.01 7.04
N ASP A 149 -3.81 20.26 6.77
CA ASP A 149 -3.63 20.89 5.45
C ASP A 149 -2.25 21.59 5.43
N HIS A 150 -1.31 21.00 4.69
CA HIS A 150 0.08 21.48 4.64
C HIS A 150 0.22 22.85 3.95
N PRO A 151 -0.51 23.17 2.87
CA PRO A 151 -0.52 24.50 2.26
C PRO A 151 -0.95 25.63 3.18
N THR A 152 -1.98 25.40 4.00
CA THR A 152 -2.48 26.42 4.95
C THR A 152 -1.83 26.33 6.32
N GLN A 153 -1.13 25.23 6.61
CA GLN A 153 -0.58 24.90 7.93
C GLN A 153 -1.65 24.82 9.03
N GLU A 154 -2.87 24.45 8.64
CA GLU A 154 -3.98 24.27 9.57
C GLU A 154 -4.11 22.80 9.95
N ALA A 155 -4.28 22.53 11.24
CA ALA A 155 -4.59 21.22 11.79
C ALA A 155 -5.99 21.26 12.41
N THR A 156 -6.83 20.29 12.06
CA THR A 156 -8.22 20.23 12.51
C THR A 156 -8.49 18.85 13.11
N LEU A 157 -8.94 18.82 14.36
CA LEU A 157 -9.52 17.61 14.95
C LEU A 157 -10.99 17.50 14.55
N VAL A 158 -11.38 16.31 14.07
CA VAL A 158 -12.75 16.01 13.66
C VAL A 158 -13.17 14.72 14.34
N GLY A 159 -14.35 14.70 14.95
CA GLY A 159 -14.86 13.52 15.61
C GLY A 159 -16.36 13.33 15.43
N ALA A 160 -16.82 12.08 15.46
CA ALA A 160 -18.22 11.71 15.51
C ALA A 160 -18.43 10.60 16.54
N SER A 161 -19.51 10.70 17.33
CA SER A 161 -19.85 9.74 18.37
C SER A 161 -21.34 9.74 18.66
N VAL A 162 -21.87 8.59 19.09
CA VAL A 162 -23.21 8.49 19.64
C VAL A 162 -23.29 9.06 21.07
N ASP A 163 -22.13 9.26 21.73
CA ASP A 163 -22.00 9.90 23.06
C ASP A 163 -21.25 11.22 22.91
N ALA A 164 -22.01 12.32 22.81
CA ALA A 164 -21.47 13.66 22.62
C ALA A 164 -20.59 14.12 23.81
N ALA A 165 -20.95 13.75 25.05
CA ALA A 165 -20.19 14.18 26.23
C ALA A 165 -18.84 13.45 26.33
N ASP A 166 -18.78 12.19 25.92
CA ASP A 166 -17.54 11.45 25.81
C ASP A 166 -16.65 12.01 24.68
N LEU A 167 -17.25 12.28 23.53
CA LEU A 167 -16.53 12.87 22.40
C LEU A 167 -15.87 14.20 22.77
N GLU A 168 -16.61 15.11 23.39
CA GLU A 168 -16.10 16.42 23.81
C GLU A 168 -14.91 16.29 24.75
N ARG A 169 -15.02 15.45 25.77
CA ARG A 169 -13.92 15.15 26.71
C ARG A 169 -12.67 14.62 26.00
N ARG A 170 -12.85 13.69 25.05
CA ARG A 170 -11.75 13.07 24.32
C ARG A 170 -11.07 14.05 23.38
N MET A 171 -11.85 14.86 22.67
CA MET A 171 -11.31 15.89 21.77
C MET A 171 -10.51 16.95 22.54
N GLU A 172 -11.00 17.39 23.71
CA GLU A 172 -10.26 18.31 24.59
C GLU A 172 -8.94 17.71 25.08
N ALA A 173 -8.96 16.42 25.47
CA ALA A 173 -7.75 15.72 25.92
C ALA A 173 -6.74 15.57 24.79
N LEU A 174 -7.17 15.22 23.59
CA LEU A 174 -6.30 15.10 22.40
C LEU A 174 -5.76 16.46 21.97
N ALA A 175 -6.58 17.50 21.95
CA ALA A 175 -6.13 18.86 21.64
C ALA A 175 -5.06 19.32 22.63
N THR A 176 -5.28 19.10 23.95
CA THR A 176 -4.29 19.43 24.99
C THR A 176 -2.99 18.64 24.83
N ALA A 177 -3.07 17.36 24.46
CA ALA A 177 -1.89 16.53 24.23
C ALA A 177 -1.10 17.01 23.00
N ILE A 178 -1.80 17.40 21.93
CA ILE A 178 -1.16 17.93 20.71
C ILE A 178 -0.51 19.29 20.99
N ASP A 179 -1.20 20.21 21.67
CA ASP A 179 -0.66 21.52 22.03
C ASP A 179 0.50 21.44 23.05
N GLY A 180 0.49 20.41 23.89
CA GLY A 180 1.55 20.17 24.89
C GLY A 180 2.76 19.42 24.37
N THR A 181 2.76 18.94 23.13
CA THR A 181 3.96 18.39 22.50
C THR A 181 4.91 19.54 22.16
N GLU A 182 5.95 19.75 22.98
CA GLU A 182 7.07 20.61 22.62
C GLU A 182 7.68 20.06 21.32
N ASP A 183 7.83 20.91 20.32
CA ASP A 183 8.56 20.54 19.10
C ASP A 183 10.01 20.16 19.53
N PRO A 184 10.48 18.93 19.34
CA PRO A 184 11.84 18.56 19.67
C PRO A 184 12.87 19.41 18.91
N ALA A 185 12.46 20.21 17.93
CA ALA A 185 13.29 21.18 17.24
C ALA A 185 13.51 22.49 18.04
N ASP A 186 12.66 22.82 19.02
CA ASP A 186 12.84 24.04 19.84
C ASP A 186 13.92 23.91 20.93
N SER A 187 14.39 22.70 21.21
CA SER A 187 15.46 22.44 22.16
C SER A 187 16.87 22.40 21.56
N ALA A 188 17.00 22.46 20.22
CA ALA A 188 18.28 22.52 19.52
C ALA A 188 18.17 23.37 18.25
N ASP A 189 18.66 24.59 18.31
CA ASP A 189 18.94 25.51 17.21
C ASP A 189 17.77 26.14 16.45
N THR A 190 17.32 27.28 16.91
CA THR A 190 16.53 28.30 16.22
C THR A 190 17.16 28.84 14.91
N ALA A 191 18.27 28.32 14.46
CA ALA A 191 18.95 28.72 13.22
C ALA A 191 18.68 27.80 12.02
N ALA A 192 18.12 26.60 12.21
CA ALA A 192 17.92 25.63 11.14
C ALA A 192 16.56 25.75 10.42
N ASN A 193 15.53 26.34 11.05
CA ASN A 193 14.19 26.42 10.48
C ASN A 193 13.94 27.55 9.46
N ALA A 194 14.88 28.49 9.31
CA ALA A 194 14.81 29.52 8.27
C ALA A 194 15.31 29.05 6.88
N ALA A 195 15.81 27.81 6.78
CA ALA A 195 16.40 27.22 5.58
C ALA A 195 15.58 26.05 5.01
N ALA A 196 14.34 25.85 5.43
CA ALA A 196 13.48 24.72 4.97
C ALA A 196 13.08 24.81 3.50
N ASP A 197 13.41 25.88 2.79
CA ASP A 197 13.25 26.02 1.32
C ASP A 197 14.55 25.75 0.54
N THR A 198 15.67 25.52 1.23
CA THR A 198 16.90 25.06 0.62
C THR A 198 17.20 23.64 1.14
N ALA A 199 17.27 22.68 0.24
CA ALA A 199 17.56 21.27 0.47
C ALA A 199 18.72 21.10 1.49
N VAL A 200 18.37 20.91 2.76
CA VAL A 200 19.35 20.43 3.75
C VAL A 200 19.25 18.92 3.76
N GLU A 201 20.35 18.28 3.33
CA GLU A 201 20.65 16.90 3.70
C GLU A 201 20.39 16.76 5.20
N ALA A 202 19.34 15.99 5.58
CA ALA A 202 19.41 15.34 6.88
C ALA A 202 20.63 14.42 6.77
N PRO A 203 21.70 14.61 7.57
CA PRO A 203 22.82 13.71 7.54
C PRO A 203 22.24 12.33 7.84
N ALA A 204 22.40 11.38 6.91
CA ALA A 204 22.39 9.98 7.33
C ALA A 204 23.27 9.95 8.59
N PRO A 205 22.82 9.39 9.72
CA PRO A 205 23.65 9.35 10.91
C PRO A 205 24.99 8.80 10.44
N ALA A 206 26.04 9.59 10.61
CA ALA A 206 27.38 9.18 10.20
C ALA A 206 27.71 8.01 11.13
N CYS A 207 27.44 6.78 10.64
CA CYS A 207 27.82 5.57 11.35
C CYS A 207 29.32 5.63 11.52
N GLY A 208 29.79 5.87 12.75
CA GLY A 208 31.20 5.80 13.10
C GLY A 208 31.71 4.36 12.92
N PRO A 209 33.03 4.17 12.90
CA PRO A 209 33.61 2.83 12.72
C PRO A 209 33.20 1.81 13.82
N ASP A 210 32.59 2.26 14.90
CA ASP A 210 32.10 1.44 16.02
C ASP A 210 30.57 1.31 16.06
N SER A 211 29.85 1.78 15.03
CA SER A 211 28.38 1.61 14.96
C SER A 211 28.00 0.14 14.82
N PRO A 212 26.92 -0.31 15.49
CA PRO A 212 26.40 -1.66 15.27
C PRO A 212 26.06 -1.88 13.80
N VAL A 213 26.14 -3.11 13.33
CA VAL A 213 25.80 -3.51 11.97
C VAL A 213 24.53 -4.34 12.03
N LEU A 214 23.53 -3.97 11.24
CA LEU A 214 22.34 -4.76 11.02
C LEU A 214 22.40 -5.43 9.66
N HIS A 215 22.06 -6.72 9.65
CA HIS A 215 22.03 -7.54 8.46
C HIS A 215 20.60 -7.64 7.94
N ALA A 216 20.40 -7.26 6.68
CA ALA A 216 19.17 -7.54 5.95
C ALA A 216 19.37 -8.85 5.14
N VAL A 217 18.58 -9.87 5.48
CA VAL A 217 18.73 -11.21 4.92
C VAL A 217 17.63 -11.43 3.86
N PRO A 218 17.97 -11.74 2.61
CA PRO A 218 16.98 -12.03 1.58
C PRO A 218 16.23 -13.34 1.87
N THR A 219 14.93 -13.37 1.60
CA THR A 219 14.10 -14.58 1.72
C THR A 219 14.39 -15.58 0.61
N VAL A 220 14.87 -15.09 -0.53
CA VAL A 220 15.28 -15.86 -1.72
C VAL A 220 16.64 -15.33 -2.14
N SER A 221 17.61 -16.22 -2.37
CA SER A 221 18.97 -15.86 -2.80
C SER A 221 18.96 -15.19 -4.18
N ASP A 222 20.03 -14.46 -4.53
CA ASP A 222 20.14 -13.85 -5.86
C ASP A 222 20.06 -14.93 -6.95
N ALA A 223 20.74 -16.06 -6.79
CA ALA A 223 20.74 -17.15 -7.76
C ALA A 223 19.35 -17.81 -7.94
N ASP A 224 18.61 -18.01 -6.83
CA ASP A 224 17.25 -18.56 -6.92
C ASP A 224 16.29 -17.55 -7.55
N PHE A 225 16.43 -16.25 -7.25
CA PHE A 225 15.60 -15.21 -7.88
C PHE A 225 15.92 -15.03 -9.37
N GLU A 226 17.19 -15.13 -9.76
CA GLU A 226 17.60 -15.15 -11.16
C GLU A 226 16.98 -16.33 -11.93
N ALA A 227 16.87 -17.51 -11.29
CA ALA A 227 16.18 -18.65 -11.87
C ALA A 227 14.68 -18.39 -12.06
N VAL A 228 14.02 -17.74 -11.09
CA VAL A 228 12.62 -17.29 -11.23
C VAL A 228 12.46 -16.33 -12.41
N VAL A 229 13.37 -15.35 -12.56
CA VAL A 229 13.33 -14.40 -13.69
C VAL A 229 13.45 -15.16 -15.03
N GLU A 230 14.34 -16.15 -15.13
CA GLU A 230 14.50 -16.93 -16.37
C GLU A 230 13.26 -17.78 -16.67
N GLU A 231 12.61 -18.36 -15.63
CA GLU A 231 11.34 -19.05 -15.79
C GLU A 231 10.24 -18.12 -16.32
N MET A 232 10.12 -16.91 -15.76
CA MET A 232 9.14 -15.89 -16.21
C MET A 232 9.40 -15.49 -17.66
N ARG A 233 10.66 -15.37 -18.08
CA ARG A 233 11.03 -15.12 -19.49
C ARG A 233 10.57 -16.24 -20.42
N GLY A 234 10.56 -17.48 -19.93
CA GLY A 234 9.98 -18.63 -20.64
C GLY A 234 8.49 -18.42 -20.94
N TYR A 235 7.68 -18.07 -19.94
CA TYR A 235 6.24 -17.78 -20.14
C TYR A 235 6.00 -16.59 -21.07
N ILE A 236 6.87 -15.59 -21.04
CA ILE A 236 6.79 -14.47 -21.98
C ILE A 236 7.10 -14.93 -23.42
N ALA A 237 8.11 -15.79 -23.61
CA ALA A 237 8.47 -16.33 -24.93
C ALA A 237 7.35 -17.24 -25.50
N ASP A 238 6.65 -17.97 -24.64
CA ASP A 238 5.52 -18.82 -24.99
C ASP A 238 4.23 -18.00 -25.29
N GLY A 239 4.23 -16.70 -24.95
CA GLY A 239 3.13 -15.80 -25.22
C GLY A 239 2.03 -15.77 -24.12
N ASP A 240 2.30 -16.31 -22.96
CA ASP A 240 1.37 -16.33 -21.82
C ASP A 240 1.15 -14.91 -21.24
N VAL A 241 2.23 -14.15 -21.12
CA VAL A 241 2.24 -12.78 -20.59
C VAL A 241 3.20 -11.89 -21.36
N TYR A 242 2.97 -10.59 -21.35
CA TYR A 242 3.91 -9.58 -21.87
C TYR A 242 4.90 -9.13 -20.81
N GLN A 243 4.45 -9.08 -19.57
CA GLN A 243 5.21 -8.73 -18.38
C GLN A 243 4.67 -9.47 -17.18
N VAL A 244 5.56 -9.81 -16.26
CA VAL A 244 5.21 -10.35 -14.93
C VAL A 244 6.18 -9.79 -13.90
N VAL A 245 5.69 -9.55 -12.66
CA VAL A 245 6.46 -8.88 -11.61
C VAL A 245 6.65 -9.81 -10.41
N PRO A 246 7.58 -10.78 -10.48
CA PRO A 246 7.96 -11.58 -9.31
C PRO A 246 8.62 -10.70 -8.25
N SER A 247 8.53 -11.13 -6.98
CA SER A 247 9.11 -10.41 -5.85
C SER A 247 9.84 -11.34 -4.90
N ARG A 248 10.68 -10.74 -4.05
CA ARG A 248 11.29 -11.39 -2.88
C ARG A 248 11.32 -10.43 -1.70
N GLY A 249 11.53 -10.95 -0.51
CA GLY A 249 11.62 -10.18 0.72
C GLY A 249 13.05 -10.08 1.24
N PHE A 250 13.25 -9.09 2.13
CA PHE A 250 14.45 -8.92 2.95
C PHE A 250 14.00 -8.75 4.39
N THR A 251 14.50 -9.55 5.31
CA THR A 251 14.19 -9.49 6.74
C THR A 251 15.29 -8.78 7.50
N ILE A 252 14.92 -7.92 8.43
CA ILE A 252 15.84 -7.15 9.28
C ILE A 252 15.17 -6.91 10.64
N ASP A 253 15.94 -6.90 11.73
CA ASP A 253 15.43 -6.57 13.06
C ASP A 253 14.88 -5.14 13.09
N CYS A 254 13.66 -4.98 13.58
CA CYS A 254 12.94 -3.71 13.66
C CYS A 254 12.08 -3.66 14.93
N PRO A 255 12.65 -3.33 16.08
CA PRO A 255 11.91 -3.29 17.34
C PRO A 255 10.96 -2.10 17.45
N ASP A 256 11.14 -1.05 16.65
CA ASP A 256 10.31 0.16 16.62
C ASP A 256 10.04 0.59 15.19
N ALA A 257 8.88 0.19 14.68
CA ALA A 257 8.43 0.49 13.33
C ALA A 257 8.09 1.97 13.14
N LEU A 258 7.58 2.64 14.19
CA LEU A 258 7.25 4.06 14.13
C LEU A 258 8.52 4.93 14.03
N ALA A 259 9.57 4.60 14.77
CA ALA A 259 10.87 5.26 14.65
C ALA A 259 11.46 5.07 13.24
N ALA A 260 11.37 3.85 12.67
CA ALA A 260 11.80 3.58 11.31
C ALA A 260 10.99 4.40 10.27
N TYR A 261 9.67 4.52 10.47
CA TYR A 261 8.81 5.37 9.64
C TYR A 261 9.22 6.84 9.71
N HIS A 262 9.52 7.37 10.90
CA HIS A 262 9.99 8.75 11.06
C HIS A 262 11.26 9.01 10.27
N VAL A 263 12.24 8.10 10.33
CA VAL A 263 13.47 8.20 9.54
C VAL A 263 13.14 8.15 8.02
N LEU A 264 12.32 7.18 7.60
CA LEU A 264 11.95 7.03 6.19
C LEU A 264 11.26 8.29 5.64
N ARG A 265 10.36 8.89 6.42
CA ARG A 265 9.62 10.11 6.05
C ARG A 265 10.56 11.28 5.76
N HIS A 266 11.65 11.42 6.51
CA HIS A 266 12.62 12.49 6.32
C HIS A 266 13.62 12.16 5.20
N ALA A 267 14.11 10.92 5.15
CA ALA A 267 15.14 10.53 4.20
C ALA A 267 14.62 10.33 2.77
N ASN A 268 13.39 9.85 2.62
CA ASN A 268 12.80 9.49 1.32
C ASN A 268 11.30 9.88 1.22
N PRO A 269 10.96 11.18 1.30
CA PRO A 269 9.58 11.63 1.20
C PRO A 269 9.00 11.26 -0.16
N SER A 270 7.79 10.69 -0.13
CA SER A 270 7.02 10.24 -1.29
C SER A 270 5.62 10.85 -1.28
N PRO A 271 4.89 10.85 -2.41
CA PRO A 271 3.52 11.36 -2.46
C PRO A 271 2.57 10.74 -1.43
N TYR A 272 2.78 9.47 -1.12
CA TYR A 272 2.01 8.75 -0.11
C TYR A 272 2.95 8.21 0.96
N MET A 273 2.87 8.83 2.14
CA MET A 273 3.52 8.36 3.35
C MET A 273 2.44 7.74 4.23
N PHE A 274 2.66 6.51 4.72
CA PHE A 274 1.67 5.84 5.55
C PHE A 274 2.31 5.05 6.69
N TYR A 275 1.55 4.96 7.78
CA TYR A 275 1.82 4.11 8.93
C TYR A 275 0.47 3.56 9.44
N LEU A 276 0.38 2.25 9.61
CA LEU A 276 -0.78 1.54 10.11
C LEU A 276 -0.33 0.59 11.22
N ALA A 277 -0.92 0.72 12.40
CA ALA A 277 -0.73 -0.20 13.50
C ALA A 277 -1.93 -1.14 13.61
N ALA A 278 -1.66 -2.44 13.68
CA ALA A 278 -2.62 -3.49 13.95
C ALA A 278 -2.16 -4.28 15.19
N PRO A 279 -3.00 -5.13 15.81
CA PRO A 279 -2.60 -5.86 17.01
C PRO A 279 -1.38 -6.77 16.83
N ASP A 280 -1.24 -7.37 15.67
CA ASP A 280 -0.24 -8.40 15.39
C ASP A 280 0.86 -7.93 14.42
N PHE A 281 0.70 -6.75 13.82
CA PHE A 281 1.67 -6.19 12.89
C PHE A 281 1.58 -4.67 12.78
N GLU A 282 2.64 -4.09 12.25
CA GLU A 282 2.68 -2.69 11.82
C GLU A 282 3.08 -2.64 10.34
N LEU A 283 2.54 -1.68 9.62
CA LEU A 283 2.83 -1.48 8.20
C LEU A 283 3.18 -0.01 7.97
N PHE A 284 4.35 0.26 7.42
CA PHE A 284 4.76 1.62 7.09
C PHE A 284 5.40 1.70 5.71
N GLY A 285 5.34 2.88 5.09
CA GLY A 285 5.93 3.02 3.77
C GLY A 285 5.93 4.42 3.20
N ALA A 286 6.63 4.54 2.07
CA ALA A 286 6.81 5.74 1.26
C ALA A 286 6.48 5.42 -0.21
N SER A 287 5.19 5.28 -0.53
CA SER A 287 4.76 4.89 -1.86
C SER A 287 4.77 6.07 -2.83
N PRO A 288 5.38 5.92 -4.00
CA PRO A 288 5.30 6.95 -5.04
C PRO A 288 4.00 6.89 -5.85
N GLU A 289 3.22 5.80 -5.76
CA GLU A 289 2.20 5.45 -6.75
C GLU A 289 0.82 5.30 -6.13
N SER A 290 -0.18 6.00 -6.71
CA SER A 290 -1.59 5.79 -6.36
C SER A 290 -2.08 4.45 -6.90
N ALA A 291 -2.92 3.75 -6.12
CA ALA A 291 -3.61 2.56 -6.58
C ALA A 291 -4.87 2.94 -7.38
N LEU A 292 -5.87 3.48 -6.71
CA LEU A 292 -7.07 4.05 -7.32
C LEU A 292 -7.45 5.32 -6.57
N LEU A 293 -7.87 6.31 -7.33
CA LEU A 293 -8.47 7.56 -6.85
C LEU A 293 -9.90 7.64 -7.35
N TYR A 294 -10.83 7.97 -6.48
CA TYR A 294 -12.16 8.42 -6.86
C TYR A 294 -12.45 9.75 -6.22
N SER A 295 -12.79 10.74 -7.02
CA SER A 295 -13.14 12.07 -6.53
C SER A 295 -14.63 12.32 -6.70
N VAL A 296 -15.32 12.44 -5.58
CA VAL A 296 -16.75 12.81 -5.54
C VAL A 296 -17.01 14.12 -6.24
N ARG A 297 -16.12 15.11 -6.06
CA ARG A 297 -16.25 16.43 -6.66
C ARG A 297 -16.33 16.41 -8.18
N SER A 298 -15.59 15.51 -8.83
CA SER A 298 -15.55 15.37 -10.29
C SER A 298 -16.34 14.17 -10.81
N GLY A 299 -16.75 13.23 -9.93
CA GLY A 299 -17.36 11.97 -10.29
C GLY A 299 -16.42 11.03 -11.07
N ARG A 300 -15.11 11.23 -10.98
CA ARG A 300 -14.11 10.51 -11.79
C ARG A 300 -13.28 9.56 -10.96
N VAL A 301 -13.07 8.38 -11.53
CA VAL A 301 -12.02 7.46 -11.13
C VAL A 301 -10.74 7.78 -11.91
N ALA A 302 -9.57 7.59 -11.28
CA ALA A 302 -8.28 7.79 -11.92
C ALA A 302 -7.24 6.77 -11.42
N ILE A 303 -6.39 6.31 -12.36
CA ILE A 303 -5.19 5.51 -12.11
C ILE A 303 -4.02 6.29 -12.70
N ARG A 304 -2.93 6.38 -11.95
CA ARG A 304 -1.72 7.10 -12.38
C ARG A 304 -0.54 6.13 -12.49
N PRO A 305 -0.41 5.43 -13.61
CA PRO A 305 0.73 4.56 -13.83
C PRO A 305 2.03 5.37 -13.83
N ILE A 306 3.01 4.82 -13.11
CA ILE A 306 4.38 5.35 -13.03
C ILE A 306 5.31 4.25 -13.50
N ALA A 307 6.11 4.54 -14.53
CA ALA A 307 7.18 3.67 -14.99
C ALA A 307 8.31 4.50 -15.57
N GLY A 308 9.50 3.98 -15.46
CA GLY A 308 10.71 4.71 -15.83
C GLY A 308 11.19 5.65 -14.73
N THR A 309 12.44 5.51 -14.36
CA THR A 309 13.06 6.30 -13.29
C THR A 309 14.45 6.75 -13.71
N ARG A 310 14.77 8.01 -13.42
CA ARG A 310 16.14 8.53 -13.46
C ARG A 310 16.42 9.32 -12.19
N PRO A 311 17.66 9.33 -11.72
CA PRO A 311 18.06 10.22 -10.63
C PRO A 311 17.92 11.68 -11.06
N ARG A 312 17.76 12.57 -10.10
CA ARG A 312 17.88 14.01 -10.34
C ARG A 312 19.32 14.37 -10.69
N GLY A 313 19.49 15.37 -11.53
CA GLY A 313 20.78 16.01 -11.75
C GLY A 313 21.12 16.92 -10.57
N LEU A 314 21.86 16.41 -9.58
CA LEU A 314 22.22 17.19 -8.40
C LEU A 314 23.74 17.42 -8.35
N HIS A 315 24.14 18.59 -7.82
CA HIS A 315 25.49 18.88 -7.39
C HIS A 315 25.81 18.15 -6.06
N PRO A 316 27.08 18.06 -5.65
CA PRO A 316 27.45 17.44 -4.37
C PRO A 316 26.84 18.14 -3.12
N ASP A 317 26.47 19.40 -3.24
CA ASP A 317 25.78 20.19 -2.19
C ASP A 317 24.25 20.00 -2.18
N GLY A 318 23.71 19.10 -3.02
CA GLY A 318 22.28 18.84 -3.12
C GLY A 318 21.49 19.82 -4.01
N SER A 319 22.10 20.91 -4.47
CA SER A 319 21.45 21.83 -5.39
C SER A 319 21.25 21.21 -6.78
N VAL A 320 20.26 21.73 -7.54
CA VAL A 320 19.94 21.18 -8.85
C VAL A 320 20.93 21.66 -9.90
N ASP A 321 21.63 20.72 -10.54
CA ASP A 321 22.35 20.95 -11.79
C ASP A 321 21.33 20.88 -12.95
N HIS A 322 20.86 22.03 -13.38
CA HIS A 322 19.80 22.14 -14.40
C HIS A 322 20.18 21.51 -15.74
N GLU A 323 21.46 21.56 -16.14
CA GLU A 323 21.92 20.94 -17.39
C GLU A 323 21.86 19.41 -17.30
N ARG A 324 22.42 18.86 -16.23
CA ARG A 324 22.41 17.42 -15.97
C ARG A 324 20.99 16.91 -15.76
N ASP A 325 20.14 17.62 -15.02
CA ASP A 325 18.74 17.27 -14.76
C ASP A 325 17.94 17.22 -16.07
N THR A 326 18.11 18.21 -16.95
CA THR A 326 17.46 18.24 -18.26
C THR A 326 17.94 17.12 -19.18
N ARG A 327 19.23 16.76 -19.11
CA ARG A 327 19.78 15.65 -19.89
C ARG A 327 19.21 14.32 -19.46
N LEU A 328 19.14 14.08 -18.13
CA LEU A 328 18.55 12.86 -17.56
C LEU A 328 17.05 12.76 -17.88
N GLU A 329 16.32 13.89 -17.89
CA GLU A 329 14.93 13.90 -18.36
C GLU A 329 14.82 13.52 -19.84
N LEU A 330 15.69 14.06 -20.70
CA LEU A 330 15.67 13.74 -22.11
C LEU A 330 15.99 12.25 -22.34
N GLU A 331 16.98 11.72 -21.62
CA GLU A 331 17.30 10.29 -21.65
C GLU A 331 16.08 9.45 -21.27
N LEU A 332 15.38 9.80 -20.16
CA LEU A 332 14.18 9.11 -19.72
C LEU A 332 13.07 9.15 -20.78
N ARG A 333 12.82 10.30 -21.39
CA ARG A 333 11.78 10.50 -22.41
C ARG A 333 12.05 9.77 -23.73
N THR A 334 13.32 9.50 -24.03
CA THR A 334 13.75 8.89 -25.29
C THR A 334 14.20 7.44 -25.15
N ASP A 335 14.24 6.92 -23.94
CA ASP A 335 14.53 5.51 -23.69
C ASP A 335 13.40 4.63 -24.20
N ALA A 336 13.66 3.87 -25.26
CA ALA A 336 12.65 3.08 -25.94
C ALA A 336 12.05 1.98 -25.04
N LYS A 337 12.85 1.40 -24.11
CA LYS A 337 12.38 0.39 -23.16
C LYS A 337 11.43 1.02 -22.15
N GLU A 338 11.85 2.10 -21.48
CA GLU A 338 11.05 2.78 -20.46
C GLU A 338 9.71 3.30 -21.03
N VAL A 339 9.75 3.88 -22.24
CA VAL A 339 8.55 4.36 -22.93
C VAL A 339 7.62 3.20 -23.29
N ALA A 340 8.14 2.07 -23.79
CA ALA A 340 7.34 0.90 -24.14
C ALA A 340 6.66 0.28 -22.90
N GLU A 341 7.40 0.14 -21.79
CA GLU A 341 6.87 -0.33 -20.52
C GLU A 341 5.78 0.61 -19.98
N HIS A 342 6.03 1.92 -20.02
CA HIS A 342 5.06 2.91 -19.56
C HIS A 342 3.76 2.89 -20.39
N VAL A 343 3.86 2.84 -21.72
CA VAL A 343 2.68 2.77 -22.61
C VAL A 343 1.87 1.50 -22.36
N MET A 344 2.53 0.36 -22.11
CA MET A 344 1.86 -0.89 -21.75
C MET A 344 1.07 -0.74 -20.42
N LEU A 345 1.65 -0.11 -19.40
CA LEU A 345 0.97 0.14 -18.12
C LEU A 345 -0.20 1.15 -18.27
N VAL A 346 -0.04 2.15 -19.13
CA VAL A 346 -1.15 3.06 -19.50
C VAL A 346 -2.28 2.30 -20.17
N ASP A 347 -1.99 1.35 -21.06
CA ASP A 347 -3.03 0.55 -21.72
C ASP A 347 -3.74 -0.38 -20.73
N LEU A 348 -3.01 -0.97 -19.78
CA LEU A 348 -3.59 -1.75 -18.69
C LEU A 348 -4.52 -0.90 -17.82
N ALA A 349 -4.08 0.29 -17.39
CA ALA A 349 -4.92 1.23 -16.65
C ALA A 349 -6.15 1.68 -17.45
N ARG A 350 -6.03 1.81 -18.78
CA ARG A 350 -7.17 2.09 -19.66
C ARG A 350 -8.21 0.97 -19.64
N ASN A 351 -7.78 -0.28 -19.57
CA ASN A 351 -8.69 -1.42 -19.44
C ASN A 351 -9.40 -1.40 -18.08
N ASP A 352 -8.65 -1.20 -16.98
CA ASP A 352 -9.24 -1.14 -15.63
C ASP A 352 -10.28 -0.02 -15.52
N VAL A 353 -9.95 1.19 -15.96
CA VAL A 353 -10.88 2.34 -15.95
C VAL A 353 -12.07 2.11 -16.89
N ALA A 354 -11.90 1.41 -18.02
CA ALA A 354 -12.99 1.13 -18.95
C ALA A 354 -14.10 0.26 -18.34
N ARG A 355 -13.73 -0.69 -17.47
CA ARG A 355 -14.67 -1.61 -16.82
C ARG A 355 -15.69 -0.90 -15.93
N VAL A 356 -15.33 0.26 -15.39
CA VAL A 356 -16.11 0.98 -14.37
C VAL A 356 -16.59 2.35 -14.82
N SER A 357 -16.14 2.84 -15.96
CA SER A 357 -16.48 4.17 -16.43
C SER A 357 -17.70 4.18 -17.35
N ARG A 358 -18.42 5.30 -17.32
CA ARG A 358 -19.44 5.61 -18.31
C ARG A 358 -18.83 5.61 -19.72
N PRO A 359 -19.42 4.92 -20.70
CA PRO A 359 -18.91 4.88 -22.08
C PRO A 359 -18.62 6.27 -22.64
N GLY A 360 -17.48 6.43 -23.29
CA GLY A 360 -17.05 7.68 -23.92
C GLY A 360 -16.39 8.71 -23.00
N THR A 361 -16.30 8.45 -21.69
CA THR A 361 -15.71 9.42 -20.72
C THR A 361 -14.25 9.12 -20.37
N ARG A 362 -13.74 7.92 -20.73
CA ARG A 362 -12.35 7.54 -20.48
C ARG A 362 -11.40 8.41 -21.27
N SER A 363 -10.38 8.92 -20.61
CA SER A 363 -9.33 9.75 -21.21
C SER A 363 -7.96 9.43 -20.63
N VAL A 364 -6.93 9.60 -21.44
CA VAL A 364 -5.53 9.61 -20.99
C VAL A 364 -5.08 11.05 -20.96
N GLN A 365 -4.64 11.50 -19.82
CA GLN A 365 -4.13 12.86 -19.61
C GLN A 365 -2.65 12.81 -19.29
N ASP A 366 -1.93 13.87 -19.62
CA ASP A 366 -0.50 14.03 -19.30
C ASP A 366 0.36 12.82 -19.74
N LEU A 367 0.06 12.22 -20.91
CA LEU A 367 0.80 11.05 -21.39
C LEU A 367 2.31 11.33 -21.44
N LEU A 368 3.11 10.46 -20.78
CA LEU A 368 4.57 10.56 -20.71
C LEU A 368 5.07 11.89 -20.10
N ARG A 369 4.33 12.46 -19.14
CA ARG A 369 4.84 13.61 -18.38
C ARG A 369 5.97 13.17 -17.47
N VAL A 370 6.97 14.01 -17.26
CA VAL A 370 8.03 13.78 -16.27
C VAL A 370 7.71 14.57 -15.00
N ASP A 371 7.45 13.85 -13.91
CA ASP A 371 7.34 14.43 -12.57
C ASP A 371 8.70 14.33 -11.86
N ARG A 372 9.16 15.45 -11.32
CA ARG A 372 10.43 15.55 -10.60
C ARG A 372 10.17 15.61 -9.10
N TYR A 373 10.84 14.70 -8.38
CA TYR A 373 10.86 14.65 -6.93
C TYR A 373 12.22 15.12 -6.40
N SER A 374 12.45 15.04 -5.12
CA SER A 374 13.70 15.51 -4.50
C SER A 374 14.94 14.80 -5.05
N ARG A 375 14.91 13.48 -5.23
CA ARG A 375 16.06 12.65 -5.63
C ARG A 375 15.91 11.95 -6.97
N VAL A 376 14.69 11.77 -7.44
CA VAL A 376 14.37 11.03 -8.68
C VAL A 376 13.38 11.78 -9.54
N MET A 377 13.28 11.39 -10.81
CA MET A 377 12.22 11.77 -11.73
C MET A 377 11.59 10.53 -12.35
N HIS A 378 10.29 10.59 -12.63
CA HIS A 378 9.53 9.48 -13.19
C HIS A 378 8.73 9.90 -14.41
N LEU A 379 8.51 8.94 -15.34
CA LEU A 379 7.43 9.07 -16.33
C LEU A 379 6.10 8.78 -15.65
N VAL A 380 5.14 9.68 -15.82
CA VAL A 380 3.81 9.62 -15.23
C VAL A 380 2.76 9.88 -16.30
N SER A 381 1.66 9.15 -16.24
CA SER A 381 0.45 9.46 -17.01
C SER A 381 -0.77 9.36 -16.10
N GLU A 382 -1.90 9.95 -16.51
CA GLU A 382 -3.16 9.78 -15.80
C GLU A 382 -4.21 9.20 -16.75
N VAL A 383 -4.79 8.09 -16.34
CA VAL A 383 -5.96 7.48 -17.00
C VAL A 383 -7.16 7.70 -16.11
N SER A 384 -8.19 8.35 -16.62
CA SER A 384 -9.38 8.65 -15.84
C SER A 384 -10.67 8.50 -16.63
N GLY A 385 -11.80 8.31 -15.93
CA GLY A 385 -13.13 8.20 -16.51
C GLY A 385 -14.21 8.59 -15.49
N GLU A 386 -15.39 9.00 -15.94
CA GLU A 386 -16.52 9.22 -15.06
C GLU A 386 -17.05 7.86 -14.59
N LEU A 387 -17.18 7.67 -13.27
CA LEU A 387 -17.73 6.44 -12.70
C LEU A 387 -19.16 6.22 -13.21
N ALA A 388 -19.49 5.00 -13.56
CA ALA A 388 -20.84 4.66 -13.99
C ALA A 388 -21.82 4.73 -12.80
N GLY A 389 -23.03 5.22 -13.03
CA GLY A 389 -23.95 5.61 -11.96
C GLY A 389 -24.55 4.47 -11.13
N ASP A 390 -24.32 3.22 -11.54
CA ASP A 390 -24.71 1.99 -10.83
C ASP A 390 -23.54 1.34 -10.07
N LEU A 391 -22.36 1.97 -10.07
CA LEU A 391 -21.16 1.55 -9.33
C LEU A 391 -20.75 2.61 -8.29
N ASP A 392 -20.07 2.15 -7.27
CA ASP A 392 -19.38 3.03 -6.30
C ASP A 392 -17.85 2.89 -6.36
N ALA A 393 -17.15 3.63 -5.50
CA ALA A 393 -15.70 3.63 -5.46
C ALA A 393 -15.10 2.27 -5.08
N LEU A 394 -15.78 1.48 -4.26
CA LEU A 394 -15.35 0.15 -3.85
C LEU A 394 -15.50 -0.87 -4.98
N ASP A 395 -16.54 -0.74 -5.82
CA ASP A 395 -16.68 -1.55 -7.03
C ASP A 395 -15.55 -1.22 -8.02
N ALA A 396 -15.24 0.08 -8.18
CA ALA A 396 -14.13 0.52 -9.02
C ALA A 396 -12.78 0.02 -8.49
N PHE A 397 -12.60 -0.01 -7.17
CA PHE A 397 -11.40 -0.54 -6.54
C PHE A 397 -11.24 -2.05 -6.84
N ARG A 398 -12.29 -2.85 -6.64
CA ARG A 398 -12.27 -4.29 -6.96
C ARG A 398 -11.96 -4.54 -8.44
N ALA A 399 -12.55 -3.78 -9.35
CA ALA A 399 -12.30 -3.90 -10.78
C ALA A 399 -10.85 -3.59 -11.17
N SER A 400 -10.14 -2.74 -10.42
CA SER A 400 -8.76 -2.34 -10.70
C SER A 400 -7.71 -3.18 -9.98
N MET A 401 -8.07 -3.97 -8.96
CA MET A 401 -7.14 -4.85 -8.27
C MET A 401 -6.61 -5.97 -9.18
N THR A 402 -5.40 -6.40 -9.06
CA THR A 402 -4.21 -5.79 -8.46
C THR A 402 -3.56 -4.83 -9.45
N MET A 403 -2.77 -3.87 -8.95
CA MET A 403 -2.16 -2.88 -9.86
C MET A 403 -1.16 -3.55 -10.80
N GLY A 404 -1.26 -3.22 -12.10
CA GLY A 404 -0.46 -3.86 -13.15
C GLY A 404 1.04 -3.69 -13.00
N THR A 405 1.46 -2.59 -12.39
CA THR A 405 2.87 -2.30 -12.04
C THR A 405 3.46 -3.31 -11.03
N LEU A 406 2.61 -4.01 -10.28
CA LEU A 406 2.99 -5.03 -9.30
C LEU A 406 2.59 -6.46 -9.70
N THR A 407 1.87 -6.61 -10.82
CA THR A 407 1.36 -7.89 -11.30
C THR A 407 1.93 -8.23 -12.68
N GLY A 408 1.50 -7.53 -13.69
CA GLY A 408 1.88 -7.76 -15.08
C GLY A 408 0.70 -7.72 -16.04
N ALA A 409 0.91 -8.16 -17.27
CA ALA A 409 -0.09 -8.13 -18.35
C ALA A 409 -0.02 -9.41 -19.20
N PRO A 410 -1.13 -10.14 -19.43
CA PRO A 410 -2.47 -9.99 -18.85
C PRO A 410 -2.50 -10.23 -17.34
N LYS A 411 -3.29 -9.42 -16.62
CA LYS A 411 -3.25 -9.30 -15.15
C LYS A 411 -3.47 -10.63 -14.41
N LEU A 412 -4.55 -11.35 -14.71
CA LEU A 412 -4.89 -12.59 -14.00
C LEU A 412 -3.83 -13.67 -14.24
N ARG A 413 -3.40 -13.85 -15.50
CA ARG A 413 -2.35 -14.82 -15.82
C ARG A 413 -1.03 -14.48 -15.11
N ALA A 414 -0.66 -13.21 -15.06
CA ALA A 414 0.51 -12.78 -14.31
C ALA A 414 0.37 -13.06 -12.80
N ALA A 415 -0.82 -12.83 -12.21
CA ALA A 415 -1.08 -13.14 -10.80
C ALA A 415 -0.97 -14.64 -10.49
N GLU A 416 -1.46 -15.51 -11.39
CA GLU A 416 -1.28 -16.97 -11.28
C GLU A 416 0.19 -17.36 -11.27
N LEU A 417 0.97 -16.86 -12.24
CA LEU A 417 2.40 -17.16 -12.37
C LEU A 417 3.19 -16.67 -11.15
N ILE A 418 2.87 -15.49 -10.64
CA ILE A 418 3.45 -14.93 -9.42
C ILE A 418 3.21 -15.87 -8.25
N ARG A 419 1.97 -16.33 -8.03
CA ARG A 419 1.65 -17.26 -6.94
C ARG A 419 2.38 -18.58 -7.08
N GLN A 420 2.49 -19.11 -8.29
CA GLN A 420 3.24 -20.35 -8.55
C GLN A 420 4.74 -20.19 -8.25
N ALA A 421 5.34 -19.09 -8.69
CA ALA A 421 6.76 -18.84 -8.52
C ALA A 421 7.14 -18.50 -7.07
N GLU A 422 6.35 -17.68 -6.39
CA GLU A 422 6.62 -17.27 -5.01
C GLU A 422 6.20 -18.34 -4.00
N GLY A 423 5.19 -19.17 -4.31
CA GLY A 423 4.72 -20.29 -3.49
C GLY A 423 4.08 -19.90 -2.16
N VAL A 424 3.93 -18.60 -1.90
CA VAL A 424 3.36 -18.03 -0.68
C VAL A 424 2.46 -16.83 -0.98
N ARG A 425 1.59 -16.50 -0.04
CA ARG A 425 0.81 -15.25 -0.08
C ARG A 425 1.74 -14.05 0.07
N ARG A 426 1.50 -13.02 -0.71
CA ARG A 426 2.24 -11.75 -0.64
C ARG A 426 1.87 -10.89 0.58
N GLY A 427 0.65 -11.07 1.10
CA GLY A 427 0.09 -10.20 2.12
C GLY A 427 -0.08 -8.76 1.61
N SER A 428 0.39 -7.78 2.38
CA SER A 428 0.21 -6.36 2.06
C SER A 428 1.00 -5.89 0.83
N TYR A 429 2.13 -6.52 0.48
CA TYR A 429 2.97 -6.09 -0.64
C TYR A 429 2.24 -6.19 -1.98
N GLY A 430 2.17 -5.09 -2.73
CA GLY A 430 1.43 -4.99 -3.98
C GLY A 430 -0.08 -4.87 -3.80
N GLY A 431 -0.57 -4.85 -2.56
CA GLY A 431 -1.92 -4.42 -2.20
C GLY A 431 -2.02 -2.90 -2.13
N SER A 432 -2.95 -2.37 -1.31
CA SER A 432 -3.12 -0.92 -1.18
C SER A 432 -3.37 -0.49 0.27
N VAL A 433 -3.00 0.76 0.57
CA VAL A 433 -3.33 1.48 1.81
C VAL A 433 -4.05 2.76 1.44
N GLY A 434 -5.05 3.12 2.22
CA GLY A 434 -5.77 4.37 2.02
C GLY A 434 -7.04 4.47 2.83
N TYR A 435 -7.97 5.28 2.34
CA TYR A 435 -9.24 5.50 3.02
C TYR A 435 -10.40 5.64 2.03
N ILE A 436 -11.60 5.39 2.54
CA ILE A 436 -12.88 5.74 1.95
C ILE A 436 -13.66 6.61 2.93
N ARG A 437 -14.29 7.67 2.41
CA ARG A 437 -15.17 8.55 3.21
C ARG A 437 -16.63 8.28 2.91
N GLY A 438 -17.49 8.76 3.81
CA GLY A 438 -18.94 8.63 3.69
C GLY A 438 -19.56 9.34 2.48
N ASP A 439 -18.91 10.35 1.95
CA ASP A 439 -19.29 10.97 0.68
C ASP A 439 -18.91 10.11 -0.55
N GLY A 440 -18.18 9.01 -0.34
CA GLY A 440 -17.71 8.09 -1.37
C GLY A 440 -16.32 8.41 -1.92
N GLU A 441 -15.65 9.50 -1.51
CA GLU A 441 -14.27 9.80 -1.88
C GLU A 441 -13.37 8.64 -1.49
N LEU A 442 -12.52 8.17 -2.41
CA LEU A 442 -11.55 7.11 -2.15
C LEU A 442 -10.17 7.56 -2.62
N ASP A 443 -9.19 7.44 -1.74
CA ASP A 443 -7.78 7.71 -2.05
C ASP A 443 -6.92 6.57 -1.51
N THR A 444 -6.28 5.84 -2.42
CA THR A 444 -5.45 4.68 -2.09
C THR A 444 -4.12 4.71 -2.82
N CYS A 445 -3.06 4.23 -2.17
CA CYS A 445 -1.75 4.02 -2.78
C CYS A 445 -1.36 2.55 -2.77
N ILE A 446 -0.46 2.18 -3.66
CA ILE A 446 0.09 0.82 -3.72
C ILE A 446 1.04 0.61 -2.53
N VAL A 447 0.97 -0.54 -1.88
CA VAL A 447 1.92 -0.93 -0.82
C VAL A 447 3.22 -1.41 -1.45
N ILE A 448 4.12 -0.46 -1.65
CA ILE A 448 5.51 -0.62 -2.10
C ILE A 448 6.42 0.32 -1.33
N ARG A 449 7.72 0.07 -1.37
CA ARG A 449 8.68 0.85 -0.59
C ARG A 449 8.25 0.88 0.89
N SER A 450 7.91 -0.29 1.42
CA SER A 450 7.25 -0.47 2.70
C SER A 450 7.89 -1.58 3.51
N GLY A 451 7.75 -1.49 4.84
CA GLY A 451 8.10 -2.53 5.79
C GLY A 451 6.84 -3.07 6.46
N PHE A 452 6.66 -4.38 6.43
CA PHE A 452 5.71 -5.11 7.24
C PHE A 452 6.43 -5.63 8.48
N VAL A 453 6.04 -5.17 9.66
CA VAL A 453 6.73 -5.49 10.92
C VAL A 453 5.85 -6.37 11.78
N SER A 454 6.36 -7.51 12.18
CA SER A 454 5.71 -8.42 13.11
C SER A 454 6.74 -9.02 14.05
N ALA A 455 6.41 -9.10 15.33
CA ALA A 455 7.28 -9.64 16.38
C ALA A 455 8.73 -9.05 16.36
N GLY A 456 8.86 -7.74 16.10
CA GLY A 456 10.14 -7.04 16.10
C GLY A 456 11.02 -7.28 14.87
N THR A 457 10.47 -7.88 13.81
CA THR A 457 11.16 -8.11 12.54
C THR A 457 10.43 -7.43 11.40
N ALA A 458 11.12 -6.63 10.60
CA ALA A 458 10.59 -6.06 9.38
C ALA A 458 10.85 -6.98 8.19
N LEU A 459 9.83 -7.20 7.39
CA LEU A 459 9.90 -7.78 6.05
C LEU A 459 9.73 -6.66 5.02
N VAL A 460 10.75 -6.42 4.22
CA VAL A 460 10.75 -5.44 3.13
C VAL A 460 10.71 -6.20 1.81
N GLN A 461 9.55 -6.18 1.13
CA GLN A 461 9.36 -6.88 -0.16
C GLN A 461 9.63 -5.94 -1.34
N ALA A 462 10.25 -6.47 -2.37
CA ALA A 462 10.51 -5.76 -3.62
C ALA A 462 10.45 -6.71 -4.81
N GLY A 463 9.87 -6.26 -5.91
CA GLY A 463 9.76 -6.99 -7.16
C GLY A 463 10.41 -6.27 -8.33
N ALA A 464 10.66 -7.02 -9.39
CA ALA A 464 11.19 -6.51 -10.65
C ALA A 464 10.27 -6.87 -11.81
N GLY A 465 10.10 -5.94 -12.75
CA GLY A 465 9.24 -6.13 -13.92
C GLY A 465 9.96 -6.91 -15.02
N VAL A 466 9.69 -8.21 -15.11
CA VAL A 466 10.30 -9.08 -16.10
C VAL A 466 9.61 -8.96 -17.44
N VAL A 467 10.39 -8.64 -18.48
CA VAL A 467 10.00 -8.62 -19.90
C VAL A 467 10.97 -9.48 -20.71
N ALA A 468 10.68 -9.71 -21.99
CA ALA A 468 11.52 -10.57 -22.85
C ALA A 468 13.00 -10.17 -22.86
N ALA A 469 13.31 -8.86 -22.77
CA ALA A 469 14.67 -8.33 -22.78
C ALA A 469 15.33 -8.26 -21.38
N SER A 470 14.65 -8.69 -20.32
CA SER A 470 15.17 -8.64 -18.94
C SER A 470 16.41 -9.49 -18.77
N SER A 471 17.36 -8.99 -17.96
CA SER A 471 18.55 -9.72 -17.53
C SER A 471 18.34 -10.21 -16.09
N PRO A 472 18.40 -11.53 -15.81
CA PRO A 472 18.17 -12.07 -14.47
C PRO A 472 18.97 -11.37 -13.37
N ALA A 473 20.26 -11.15 -13.58
CA ALA A 473 21.12 -10.48 -12.60
C ALA A 473 20.75 -8.99 -12.41
N ALA A 474 20.30 -8.31 -13.47
CA ALA A 474 19.86 -6.92 -13.35
C ALA A 474 18.56 -6.81 -12.57
N GLU A 475 17.60 -7.72 -12.79
CA GLU A 475 16.32 -7.75 -12.08
C GLU A 475 16.52 -8.11 -10.59
N ALA A 476 17.44 -9.05 -10.29
CA ALA A 476 17.81 -9.35 -8.91
C ALA A 476 18.42 -8.12 -8.20
N ALA A 477 19.33 -7.39 -8.85
CA ALA A 477 19.90 -6.15 -8.33
C ALA A 477 18.85 -5.06 -8.15
N GLU A 478 17.84 -4.98 -9.02
CA GLU A 478 16.75 -4.02 -8.93
C GLU A 478 15.91 -4.22 -7.65
N THR A 479 15.65 -5.47 -7.24
CA THR A 479 14.93 -5.74 -5.96
C THR A 479 15.70 -5.17 -4.77
N VAL A 480 17.03 -5.32 -4.73
CA VAL A 480 17.89 -4.75 -3.69
C VAL A 480 17.80 -3.22 -3.68
N HIS A 481 17.88 -2.59 -4.86
CA HIS A 481 17.77 -1.13 -4.98
C HIS A 481 16.42 -0.61 -4.49
N LYS A 482 15.32 -1.33 -4.80
CA LYS A 482 13.96 -0.96 -4.38
C LYS A 482 13.74 -1.13 -2.88
N ALA A 483 14.35 -2.11 -2.24
CA ALA A 483 14.24 -2.36 -0.81
C ALA A 483 15.12 -1.41 0.03
N ARG A 484 16.23 -0.94 -0.54
CA ARG A 484 17.32 -0.26 0.17
C ARG A 484 16.86 0.90 1.06
N ALA A 485 16.04 1.82 0.56
CA ALA A 485 15.64 3.01 1.32
C ALA A 485 14.89 2.67 2.61
N VAL A 486 14.04 1.64 2.59
CA VAL A 486 13.31 1.17 3.77
C VAL A 486 14.27 0.47 4.75
N LEU A 487 15.16 -0.39 4.23
CA LEU A 487 16.16 -1.08 5.05
C LEU A 487 17.14 -0.10 5.71
N GLU A 488 17.58 0.93 4.99
CA GLU A 488 18.42 2.01 5.52
C GLU A 488 17.70 2.81 6.62
N ALA A 489 16.39 3.06 6.45
CA ALA A 489 15.60 3.75 7.47
C ALA A 489 15.45 2.90 8.74
N VAL A 490 15.24 1.59 8.63
CA VAL A 490 15.18 0.65 9.76
C VAL A 490 16.52 0.60 10.50
N ALA A 491 17.64 0.52 9.78
CA ALA A 491 18.97 0.49 10.38
C ALA A 491 19.31 1.84 11.05
N ALA A 492 19.01 2.95 10.38
CA ALA A 492 19.28 4.30 10.90
C ALA A 492 18.46 4.61 12.15
N ALA A 493 17.21 4.16 12.25
CA ALA A 493 16.39 4.30 13.46
C ALA A 493 17.01 3.63 14.70
N GLN A 494 17.90 2.65 14.48
CA GLN A 494 18.63 1.95 15.53
C GLN A 494 20.09 2.43 15.66
N GLY A 495 20.49 3.48 14.95
CA GLY A 495 21.87 3.98 14.95
C GLY A 495 22.88 3.00 14.34
N ALA A 496 22.43 2.08 13.48
CA ALA A 496 23.22 1.00 12.92
C ALA A 496 23.58 1.23 11.46
N ALA A 497 24.66 0.63 11.00
CA ALA A 497 25.00 0.52 9.58
C ALA A 497 24.26 -0.67 8.95
N LEU A 498 23.80 -0.53 7.71
CA LEU A 498 23.13 -1.59 6.97
C LEU A 498 24.13 -2.44 6.16
N VAL A 499 24.00 -3.75 6.29
CA VAL A 499 24.59 -4.73 5.35
C VAL A 499 23.47 -5.55 4.76
N ILE A 500 23.41 -5.66 3.43
CA ILE A 500 22.45 -6.52 2.73
C ILE A 500 23.19 -7.79 2.31
N ASP A 501 22.76 -8.93 2.85
CA ASP A 501 23.36 -10.23 2.56
C ASP A 501 22.95 -10.69 1.15
N GLN A 502 23.80 -11.49 0.49
CA GLN A 502 23.54 -12.04 -0.85
C GLN A 502 22.93 -13.44 -0.82
N THR A 503 23.00 -14.12 0.33
CA THR A 503 22.52 -15.50 0.50
C THR A 503 21.41 -15.57 1.54
N SER A 504 20.39 -16.40 1.26
CA SER A 504 19.31 -16.68 2.22
C SER A 504 19.81 -17.52 3.40
N SER A 505 19.29 -17.28 4.61
CA SER A 505 19.62 -18.02 5.83
C SER A 505 18.94 -19.40 5.94
N GLN A 506 18.38 -19.97 4.87
CA GLN A 506 17.74 -21.28 4.92
C GLN A 506 18.77 -22.43 5.04
N THR A 507 19.28 -22.64 6.25
CA THR A 507 19.71 -23.96 6.75
C THR A 507 18.52 -24.61 7.47
N GLY A 508 17.61 -25.24 6.74
CA GLY A 508 16.43 -25.92 7.27
C GLY A 508 15.93 -26.98 6.31
N SER A 509 16.59 -28.17 6.37
CA SER A 509 16.13 -29.51 5.97
C SER A 509 15.06 -29.63 4.86
N ARG A 510 15.50 -29.66 3.61
CA ARG A 510 14.81 -30.50 2.62
C ARG A 510 15.16 -31.94 2.94
N THR A 511 14.35 -32.63 3.73
CA THR A 511 14.34 -34.09 3.79
C THR A 511 13.86 -34.60 2.44
N SER A 512 14.80 -35.05 1.64
CA SER A 512 14.54 -35.82 0.43
C SER A 512 13.87 -37.16 0.82
N SER A 513 12.55 -37.26 0.65
CA SER A 513 11.88 -38.55 0.57
C SER A 513 12.12 -39.16 -0.81
N GLN A 514 13.28 -39.81 -0.96
CA GLN A 514 13.44 -40.80 -2.01
C GLN A 514 12.60 -42.03 -1.60
N THR A 515 11.44 -42.15 -2.20
CA THR A 515 10.74 -43.45 -2.26
C THR A 515 11.40 -44.29 -3.36
N SER A 516 12.27 -45.18 -2.93
CA SER A 516 12.71 -46.33 -3.73
C SER A 516 11.49 -47.15 -4.14
N LYS A 517 11.23 -47.26 -5.43
CA LYS A 517 10.45 -48.32 -6.02
C LYS A 517 11.43 -49.45 -6.39
N GLU A 518 11.43 -50.52 -5.62
CA GLU A 518 11.87 -51.83 -6.05
C GLU A 518 10.70 -52.81 -5.91
N ALA A 519 10.63 -53.67 -6.95
CA ALA A 519 9.83 -54.86 -7.20
C ALA A 519 8.42 -54.67 -7.71
#